data_c2390aeae7f93ab759a22bdcc9817302
#
_entry.id   c2390aeae7f93ab759a22bdcc9817302
#
_cell.length_a   1.000
_cell.length_b   1.000
_cell.length_c   1.000
_cell.angle_alpha   90.00
_cell.angle_beta   90.00
_cell.angle_gamma   90.00
#
_symmetry.space_group_name_H-M   'P 1'
#
loop_
_entity.id
_entity.type
_entity.pdbx_description
1 polymer ?
#
loop_
_entity_poly.entity_id
_entity_poly.type
_entity_poly.pdbx_seq_one_letter_code
_entity_poly.pdbx_strand_id
1 'polypeptide(L)'
;MKKRVDEILSELNLPEEIHKKVKNKLLEPITVNDRYYSNFMEEVSRRVSQAFQPISGNIAELCVERELIRSGLIKNIHFTKREERTDFIIYHPDKYSRKAKHRVEVKNVSLRERATRGLAFDGDSLFGFFNQVNEFTESNIQVIENLCLKTGGYCYLPPDTLKMIPYRTIRFKPNTCFGQDMAFFVRTGRLP
;
A
#
# COMPACT_ATOMS: atom_id res chain seq x y z
N MET A 1 3.62 -4.59 -23.39
CA MET A 1 3.33 -6.04 -23.23
C MET A 1 4.12 -6.93 -24.18
N LYS A 2 4.10 -6.74 -25.51
CA LYS A 2 4.86 -7.57 -26.49
C LYS A 2 6.33 -7.77 -26.12
N LYS A 3 7.06 -6.70 -25.79
CA LYS A 3 8.48 -6.76 -25.39
C LYS A 3 8.69 -7.68 -24.17
N ARG A 4 7.82 -7.63 -23.18
CA ARG A 4 7.92 -8.46 -21.97
C ARG A 4 7.61 -9.94 -22.22
N VAL A 5 6.71 -10.24 -23.15
CA VAL A 5 6.44 -11.62 -23.60
C VAL A 5 7.68 -12.18 -24.31
N ASP A 6 8.35 -11.39 -25.16
CA ASP A 6 9.58 -11.80 -25.82
C ASP A 6 10.72 -12.08 -24.82
N GLU A 7 10.89 -11.22 -23.82
CA GLU A 7 11.87 -11.39 -22.73
C GLU A 7 11.65 -12.72 -21.99
N ILE A 8 10.40 -12.97 -21.55
CA ILE A 8 10.06 -14.21 -20.83
C ILE A 8 10.22 -15.46 -21.70
N LEU A 9 9.79 -15.41 -22.95
CA LEU A 9 9.90 -16.55 -23.85
C LEU A 9 11.34 -16.85 -24.24
N SER A 10 12.21 -15.84 -24.33
CA SER A 10 13.65 -16.06 -24.58
C SER A 10 14.37 -16.74 -23.42
N GLU A 11 13.93 -16.50 -22.17
CA GLU A 11 14.48 -17.20 -20.99
C GLU A 11 14.19 -18.71 -20.98
N LEU A 12 13.13 -19.14 -21.69
CA LEU A 12 12.72 -20.56 -21.76
C LEU A 12 13.53 -21.39 -22.76
N ASN A 13 14.45 -20.80 -23.53
CA ASN A 13 15.27 -21.49 -24.55
C ASN A 13 14.47 -22.42 -25.49
N LEU A 14 13.29 -22.00 -25.91
CA LEU A 14 12.41 -22.76 -26.78
C LEU A 14 12.96 -22.77 -28.24
N PRO A 15 12.78 -23.87 -29.00
CA PRO A 15 13.00 -23.86 -30.42
C PRO A 15 12.21 -22.71 -31.08
N GLU A 16 12.83 -22.06 -32.09
CA GLU A 16 12.25 -20.84 -32.71
C GLU A 16 10.80 -21.02 -33.20
N GLU A 17 10.51 -22.19 -33.78
CA GLU A 17 9.16 -22.51 -34.25
C GLU A 17 8.15 -22.60 -33.15
N ILE A 18 8.52 -23.18 -31.99
CA ILE A 18 7.68 -23.28 -30.81
C ILE A 18 7.52 -21.90 -30.17
N HIS A 19 8.62 -21.13 -30.05
CA HIS A 19 8.60 -19.76 -29.57
C HIS A 19 7.58 -18.92 -30.35
N LYS A 20 7.64 -18.96 -31.68
CA LYS A 20 6.71 -18.23 -32.56
C LYS A 20 5.26 -18.65 -32.38
N LYS A 21 4.98 -19.97 -32.26
CA LYS A 21 3.61 -20.49 -32.02
C LYS A 21 3.06 -20.04 -30.69
N VAL A 22 3.85 -20.15 -29.60
CA VAL A 22 3.46 -19.72 -28.26
C VAL A 22 3.23 -18.22 -28.22
N LYS A 23 4.14 -17.43 -28.76
CA LYS A 23 4.01 -15.98 -28.84
C LYS A 23 2.73 -15.55 -29.56
N ASN A 24 2.44 -16.15 -30.71
CA ASN A 24 1.23 -15.83 -31.47
C ASN A 24 -0.03 -16.14 -30.67
N LYS A 25 -0.09 -17.30 -30.00
CA LYS A 25 -1.22 -17.68 -29.14
C LYS A 25 -1.41 -16.74 -27.94
N LEU A 26 -0.32 -16.34 -27.28
CA LEU A 26 -0.36 -15.42 -26.16
C LEU A 26 -0.81 -14.00 -26.55
N LEU A 27 -0.53 -13.59 -27.79
CA LEU A 27 -0.86 -12.27 -28.31
C LEU A 27 -2.15 -12.27 -29.19
N GLU A 28 -2.83 -13.41 -29.31
CA GLU A 28 -4.05 -13.54 -30.08
C GLU A 28 -5.20 -12.74 -29.40
N PRO A 29 -6.04 -12.04 -30.18
CA PRO A 29 -7.23 -11.42 -29.65
C PRO A 29 -8.18 -12.44 -29.04
N ILE A 30 -8.86 -12.06 -27.97
CA ILE A 30 -9.84 -12.93 -27.29
C ILE A 30 -11.08 -12.12 -26.89
N THR A 31 -12.24 -12.76 -26.96
CA THR A 31 -13.49 -12.23 -26.41
C THR A 31 -13.92 -13.07 -25.21
N VAL A 32 -14.15 -12.45 -24.07
CA VAL A 32 -14.61 -13.11 -22.84
C VAL A 32 -15.77 -12.31 -22.27
N ASN A 33 -16.93 -12.95 -22.08
CA ASN A 33 -18.15 -12.31 -21.58
C ASN A 33 -18.47 -11.02 -22.36
N ASP A 34 -18.53 -11.11 -23.68
CA ASP A 34 -18.82 -10.02 -24.63
C ASP A 34 -17.84 -8.84 -24.61
N ARG A 35 -16.70 -8.99 -23.93
CA ARG A 35 -15.62 -8.01 -23.93
C ARG A 35 -14.47 -8.48 -24.81
N TYR A 36 -14.08 -7.61 -25.74
CA TYR A 36 -12.92 -7.80 -26.60
C TYR A 36 -11.64 -7.38 -25.88
N TYR A 37 -10.62 -8.23 -25.96
CA TYR A 37 -9.26 -7.95 -25.49
C TYR A 37 -8.30 -8.12 -26.65
N SER A 38 -7.38 -7.19 -26.81
CA SER A 38 -6.42 -7.16 -27.90
C SER A 38 -5.47 -8.37 -27.93
N ASN A 39 -5.31 -9.05 -26.80
CA ASN A 39 -4.55 -10.29 -26.70
C ASN A 39 -4.88 -11.08 -25.42
N PHE A 40 -4.66 -12.40 -25.49
CA PHE A 40 -4.94 -13.31 -24.37
C PHE A 40 -4.15 -12.95 -23.09
N MET A 41 -2.87 -12.59 -23.24
CA MET A 41 -2.01 -12.25 -22.10
C MET A 41 -2.46 -10.99 -21.36
N GLU A 42 -3.07 -10.04 -22.05
CA GLU A 42 -3.62 -8.84 -21.43
C GLU A 42 -4.74 -9.20 -20.45
N GLU A 43 -5.66 -10.05 -20.88
CA GLU A 43 -6.77 -10.50 -20.02
C GLU A 43 -6.28 -11.36 -18.87
N VAL A 44 -5.40 -12.32 -19.11
CA VAL A 44 -4.81 -13.17 -18.06
C VAL A 44 -4.08 -12.32 -17.03
N SER A 45 -3.21 -11.41 -17.47
CA SER A 45 -2.46 -10.52 -16.58
C SER A 45 -3.38 -9.64 -15.75
N ARG A 46 -4.44 -9.11 -16.37
CA ARG A 46 -5.44 -8.30 -15.68
C ARG A 46 -6.16 -9.10 -14.60
N ARG A 47 -6.62 -10.32 -14.90
CA ARG A 47 -7.33 -11.18 -13.93
C ARG A 47 -6.43 -11.64 -12.81
N VAL A 48 -5.21 -12.07 -13.12
CA VAL A 48 -4.22 -12.46 -12.12
C VAL A 48 -3.93 -11.28 -11.19
N SER A 49 -3.64 -10.09 -11.74
CA SER A 49 -3.40 -8.89 -10.93
C SER A 49 -4.59 -8.56 -10.03
N GLN A 50 -5.81 -8.64 -10.55
CA GLN A 50 -7.02 -8.39 -9.75
C GLN A 50 -7.24 -9.43 -8.64
N ALA A 51 -6.92 -10.70 -8.89
CA ALA A 51 -7.02 -11.75 -7.86
C ALA A 51 -5.98 -11.58 -6.75
N PHE A 52 -4.77 -11.09 -7.07
CA PHE A 52 -3.70 -10.87 -6.09
C PHE A 52 -3.85 -9.59 -5.28
N GLN A 53 -4.53 -8.55 -5.80
CA GLN A 53 -4.68 -7.28 -5.09
C GLN A 53 -5.30 -7.41 -3.68
N PRO A 54 -6.43 -8.14 -3.47
CA PRO A 54 -7.00 -8.32 -2.14
C PRO A 54 -6.08 -9.09 -1.20
N ILE A 55 -5.37 -10.12 -1.71
CA ILE A 55 -4.42 -10.92 -0.93
C ILE A 55 -3.28 -10.04 -0.43
N SER A 56 -2.71 -9.24 -1.32
CA SER A 56 -1.62 -8.32 -1.02
C SER A 56 -2.03 -7.26 0.01
N GLY A 57 -3.24 -6.69 -0.12
CA GLY A 57 -3.80 -5.76 0.85
C GLY A 57 -3.99 -6.40 2.23
N ASN A 58 -4.54 -7.60 2.29
CA ASN A 58 -4.71 -8.34 3.54
C ASN A 58 -3.38 -8.64 4.23
N ILE A 59 -2.34 -9.02 3.48
CA ILE A 59 -1.00 -9.27 4.03
C ILE A 59 -0.43 -7.98 4.65
N ALA A 60 -0.55 -6.85 3.96
CA ALA A 60 -0.08 -5.56 4.47
C ALA A 60 -0.77 -5.20 5.80
N GLU A 61 -2.10 -5.32 5.87
CA GLU A 61 -2.85 -5.08 7.10
C GLU A 61 -2.45 -6.06 8.23
N LEU A 62 -2.19 -7.35 7.91
CA LEU A 62 -1.71 -8.32 8.92
C LEU A 62 -0.33 -7.95 9.46
N CYS A 63 0.57 -7.42 8.63
CA CYS A 63 1.86 -6.92 9.10
C CYS A 63 1.71 -5.75 10.06
N VAL A 64 0.83 -4.80 9.75
CA VAL A 64 0.53 -3.66 10.63
C VAL A 64 -0.10 -4.14 11.95
N GLU A 65 -1.09 -5.01 11.90
CA GLU A 65 -1.71 -5.59 13.09
C GLU A 65 -0.70 -6.28 14.00
N ARG A 66 0.18 -7.08 13.41
CA ARG A 66 1.28 -7.76 14.15
C ARG A 66 2.24 -6.76 14.80
N GLU A 67 2.56 -5.67 14.13
CA GLU A 67 3.44 -4.63 14.68
C GLU A 67 2.79 -3.89 15.85
N LEU A 68 1.50 -3.58 15.76
CA LEU A 68 0.76 -3.00 16.87
C LEU A 68 0.77 -3.91 18.11
N ILE A 69 0.49 -5.21 17.92
CA ILE A 69 0.51 -6.21 19.00
C ILE A 69 1.91 -6.34 19.60
N ARG A 70 2.98 -6.39 18.78
CA ARG A 70 4.36 -6.43 19.25
C ARG A 70 4.75 -5.23 20.09
N SER A 71 4.15 -4.09 19.82
CA SER A 71 4.36 -2.84 20.56
C SER A 71 3.51 -2.75 21.85
N GLY A 72 2.88 -3.86 22.24
CA GLY A 72 2.10 -3.97 23.48
C GLY A 72 0.66 -3.49 23.37
N LEU A 73 0.15 -3.21 22.19
CA LEU A 73 -1.24 -2.81 22.00
C LEU A 73 -2.16 -4.04 21.92
N ILE A 74 -3.34 -3.94 22.53
CA ILE A 74 -4.33 -5.01 22.58
C ILE A 74 -5.46 -4.71 21.59
N LYS A 75 -5.72 -5.64 20.67
CA LYS A 75 -6.81 -5.56 19.71
C LYS A 75 -8.15 -5.45 20.41
N ASN A 76 -9.06 -4.65 19.88
CA ASN A 76 -10.38 -4.32 20.42
C ASN A 76 -10.37 -3.54 21.74
N ILE A 77 -9.19 -3.20 22.28
CA ILE A 77 -9.01 -2.31 23.42
C ILE A 77 -8.29 -1.04 22.96
N HIS A 78 -7.06 -1.15 22.49
CA HIS A 78 -6.21 -0.04 22.06
C HIS A 78 -6.38 0.28 20.59
N PHE A 79 -6.77 -0.71 19.77
CA PHE A 79 -7.02 -0.50 18.33
C PHE A 79 -8.11 -1.42 17.81
N THR A 80 -8.76 -0.99 16.71
CA THR A 80 -9.70 -1.78 15.91
C THR A 80 -9.27 -1.79 14.45
N LYS A 81 -9.83 -2.73 13.67
CA LYS A 81 -9.53 -2.93 12.27
C LYS A 81 -10.79 -2.82 11.43
N ARG A 82 -10.71 -2.09 10.30
CA ARG A 82 -11.79 -1.92 9.32
C ARG A 82 -13.07 -1.33 9.92
N GLU A 83 -12.93 -0.38 10.84
CA GLU A 83 -14.04 0.42 11.35
C GLU A 83 -14.01 1.82 10.73
N GLU A 84 -15.15 2.51 10.64
CA GLU A 84 -15.28 3.89 10.18
C GLU A 84 -14.58 4.18 8.81
N ARG A 85 -14.59 3.24 7.87
CA ARG A 85 -13.96 3.32 6.55
C ARG A 85 -12.43 3.45 6.55
N THR A 86 -11.77 3.21 7.66
CA THR A 86 -10.30 3.20 7.76
C THR A 86 -9.78 1.80 8.06
N ASP A 87 -8.52 1.53 7.71
CA ASP A 87 -7.91 0.22 7.92
C ASP A 87 -7.70 -0.06 9.40
N PHE A 88 -7.23 0.95 10.18
CA PHE A 88 -7.07 0.84 11.63
C PHE A 88 -7.46 2.13 12.34
N ILE A 89 -8.03 1.99 13.55
CA ILE A 89 -8.23 3.10 14.47
C ILE A 89 -7.49 2.77 15.76
N ILE A 90 -6.64 3.69 16.20
CA ILE A 90 -5.92 3.63 17.48
C ILE A 90 -6.63 4.56 18.45
N TYR A 91 -6.87 4.11 19.69
CA TYR A 91 -7.61 4.85 20.69
C TYR A 91 -6.72 5.27 21.86
N HIS A 92 -6.96 6.45 22.38
CA HIS A 92 -6.33 6.94 23.62
C HIS A 92 -7.39 7.14 24.71
N PRO A 93 -7.19 6.61 25.93
CA PRO A 93 -6.23 5.55 26.27
C PRO A 93 -6.70 4.20 25.76
N ASP A 94 -7.99 4.04 25.46
CA ASP A 94 -8.63 2.82 24.97
C ASP A 94 -9.95 3.13 24.21
N LYS A 95 -10.53 2.09 23.60
CA LYS A 95 -11.77 2.17 22.80
C LYS A 95 -12.99 2.62 23.62
N TYR A 96 -13.01 2.36 24.90
CA TYR A 96 -14.17 2.66 25.75
C TYR A 96 -14.15 4.12 26.24
N SER A 97 -12.98 4.62 26.60
CA SER A 97 -12.77 6.01 27.03
C SER A 97 -12.81 7.01 25.87
N ARG A 98 -12.30 6.65 24.72
CA ARG A 98 -12.31 7.42 23.45
C ARG A 98 -11.96 8.90 23.58
N LYS A 99 -11.02 9.28 24.43
CA LYS A 99 -10.60 10.68 24.59
C LYS A 99 -9.99 11.25 23.32
N ALA A 100 -9.24 10.42 22.60
CA ALA A 100 -8.74 10.71 21.26
C ALA A 100 -8.71 9.44 20.41
N LYS A 101 -8.78 9.60 19.10
CA LYS A 101 -8.59 8.51 18.12
C LYS A 101 -7.65 8.96 17.03
N HIS A 102 -6.88 8.02 16.48
CA HIS A 102 -5.96 8.21 15.37
C HIS A 102 -6.22 7.14 14.32
N ARG A 103 -6.52 7.54 13.09
CA ARG A 103 -6.87 6.66 11.98
C ARG A 103 -5.65 6.40 11.11
N VAL A 104 -5.45 5.15 10.74
CA VAL A 104 -4.31 4.71 9.93
C VAL A 104 -4.79 4.02 8.68
N GLU A 105 -4.37 4.54 7.53
CA GLU A 105 -4.56 3.92 6.23
C GLU A 105 -3.33 3.09 5.86
N VAL A 106 -3.55 1.90 5.32
CA VAL A 106 -2.50 0.97 4.88
C VAL A 106 -2.50 0.87 3.36
N LYS A 107 -1.36 1.11 2.73
CA LYS A 107 -1.19 0.99 1.28
C LYS A 107 0.00 0.11 0.93
N ASN A 108 -0.21 -0.81 -0.01
CA ASN A 108 0.78 -1.85 -0.26
C ASN A 108 1.80 -1.51 -1.36
N VAL A 109 1.42 -0.98 -2.51
CA VAL A 109 2.32 -1.00 -3.67
C VAL A 109 2.59 0.36 -4.29
N SER A 110 1.61 1.24 -4.39
CA SER A 110 1.80 2.50 -5.11
C SER A 110 1.16 3.69 -4.42
N LEU A 111 1.84 4.83 -4.54
CA LEU A 111 1.42 6.12 -4.02
C LEU A 111 0.43 6.84 -4.97
N ARG A 112 -0.32 6.10 -5.77
CA ARG A 112 -1.26 6.69 -6.71
C ARG A 112 -2.31 7.53 -5.98
N GLU A 113 -3.03 8.35 -6.73
CA GLU A 113 -4.12 9.24 -6.30
C GLU A 113 -5.06 8.65 -5.22
N ARG A 114 -5.25 7.32 -5.19
CA ARG A 114 -6.03 6.62 -4.16
C ARG A 114 -5.42 6.68 -2.75
N ALA A 115 -4.08 6.74 -2.63
CA ALA A 115 -3.42 6.84 -1.33
C ALA A 115 -3.61 8.23 -0.73
N THR A 116 -3.50 9.27 -1.55
CA THR A 116 -3.76 10.65 -1.14
C THR A 116 -5.24 10.88 -0.81
N ARG A 117 -6.16 10.25 -1.54
CA ARG A 117 -7.60 10.31 -1.21
C ARG A 117 -7.93 9.61 0.12
N GLY A 118 -7.41 8.41 0.37
CA GLY A 118 -7.62 7.70 1.64
C GLY A 118 -7.14 8.55 2.82
N LEU A 119 -5.94 9.11 2.75
CA LEU A 119 -5.40 9.99 3.77
C LEU A 119 -6.20 11.29 3.93
N ALA A 120 -6.74 11.84 2.83
CA ALA A 120 -7.51 13.08 2.87
C ALA A 120 -8.88 12.94 3.55
N PHE A 121 -9.50 11.77 3.49
CA PHE A 121 -10.88 11.57 3.94
C PHE A 121 -11.02 10.62 5.11
N ASP A 122 -10.21 9.56 5.15
CA ASP A 122 -10.44 8.42 6.04
C ASP A 122 -9.28 8.16 7.02
N GLY A 123 -8.08 8.75 6.80
CA GLY A 123 -6.88 8.50 7.61
C GLY A 123 -6.22 9.74 8.17
N ASP A 124 -5.55 9.60 9.31
CA ASP A 124 -4.70 10.64 9.91
C ASP A 124 -3.22 10.36 9.65
N SER A 125 -2.85 9.09 9.54
CA SER A 125 -1.52 8.62 9.12
C SER A 125 -1.63 7.62 7.98
N LEU A 126 -0.57 7.52 7.18
CA LEU A 126 -0.40 6.56 6.11
C LEU A 126 0.71 5.57 6.47
N PHE A 127 0.41 4.28 6.43
CA PHE A 127 1.43 3.23 6.52
C PHE A 127 1.62 2.58 5.15
N GLY A 128 2.82 2.66 4.60
CA GLY A 128 3.11 2.19 3.26
C GLY A 128 4.22 1.16 3.17
N PHE A 129 4.04 0.19 2.25
CA PHE A 129 5.07 -0.76 1.81
C PHE A 129 5.59 -0.37 0.42
N PHE A 130 5.66 0.92 0.12
CA PHE A 130 6.01 1.44 -1.19
C PHE A 130 7.44 1.09 -1.57
N ASN A 131 7.61 0.57 -2.79
CA ASN A 131 8.91 0.24 -3.38
C ASN A 131 9.20 1.02 -4.67
N GLN A 132 8.26 1.84 -5.14
CA GLN A 132 8.40 2.63 -6.37
C GLN A 132 8.78 4.08 -6.04
N VAL A 133 10.05 4.35 -5.93
CA VAL A 133 10.59 5.67 -5.52
C VAL A 133 10.21 6.78 -6.50
N ASN A 134 10.07 6.46 -7.79
CA ASN A 134 9.67 7.42 -8.82
C ASN A 134 8.25 8.01 -8.64
N GLU A 135 7.43 7.43 -7.78
CA GLU A 135 6.11 7.97 -7.42
C GLU A 135 6.21 9.09 -6.36
N PHE A 136 7.34 9.22 -5.66
CA PHE A 136 7.60 10.28 -4.69
C PHE A 136 8.14 11.54 -5.36
N THR A 137 7.32 12.12 -6.23
CA THR A 137 7.58 13.45 -6.79
C THR A 137 7.42 14.52 -5.71
N GLU A 138 8.05 15.69 -5.91
CA GLU A 138 7.94 16.82 -4.97
C GLU A 138 6.48 17.18 -4.69
N SER A 139 5.63 17.24 -5.70
CA SER A 139 4.22 17.54 -5.53
C SER A 139 3.47 16.50 -4.72
N ASN A 140 3.73 15.20 -4.93
CA ASN A 140 3.10 14.13 -4.15
C ASN A 140 3.55 14.16 -2.68
N ILE A 141 4.83 14.44 -2.43
CA ILE A 141 5.38 14.57 -1.09
C ILE A 141 4.73 15.75 -0.36
N GLN A 142 4.64 16.91 -0.99
CA GLN A 142 4.00 18.10 -0.42
C GLN A 142 2.53 17.85 -0.08
N VAL A 143 1.78 17.17 -0.95
CA VAL A 143 0.37 16.82 -0.68
C VAL A 143 0.27 15.95 0.56
N ILE A 144 1.07 14.88 0.65
CA ILE A 144 1.04 13.96 1.80
C ILE A 144 1.49 14.67 3.08
N GLU A 145 2.55 15.48 3.01
CA GLU A 145 3.04 16.23 4.16
C GLU A 145 1.98 17.20 4.70
N ASN A 146 1.31 17.94 3.83
CA ASN A 146 0.25 18.86 4.21
C ASN A 146 -0.95 18.11 4.86
N LEU A 147 -1.32 16.94 4.34
CA LEU A 147 -2.37 16.11 4.93
C LEU A 147 -1.97 15.61 6.33
N CYS A 148 -0.75 15.08 6.47
CA CYS A 148 -0.22 14.64 7.77
C CYS A 148 -0.09 15.80 8.77
N LEU A 149 0.30 17.00 8.33
CA LEU A 149 0.36 18.19 9.17
C LEU A 149 -1.01 18.57 9.73
N LYS A 150 -2.06 18.54 8.90
CA LYS A 150 -3.44 18.87 9.33
C LYS A 150 -3.98 17.92 10.40
N THR A 151 -3.62 16.64 10.30
CA THR A 151 -4.13 15.59 11.20
C THR A 151 -3.20 15.30 12.38
N GLY A 152 -1.99 15.88 12.40
CA GLY A 152 -0.94 15.53 13.35
C GLY A 152 -0.33 14.14 13.10
N GLY A 153 -0.60 13.53 11.94
CA GLY A 153 -0.12 12.21 11.57
C GLY A 153 1.22 12.19 10.86
N TYR A 154 1.60 11.00 10.40
CA TYR A 154 2.85 10.73 9.66
C TYR A 154 2.61 9.80 8.48
N CYS A 155 3.49 9.88 7.48
CA CYS A 155 3.64 8.87 6.44
C CYS A 155 4.80 7.93 6.82
N TYR A 156 4.47 6.68 7.12
CA TYR A 156 5.42 5.64 7.50
C TYR A 156 5.83 4.82 6.30
N LEU A 157 7.13 4.79 5.99
CA LEU A 157 7.69 4.15 4.79
C LEU A 157 8.80 3.16 5.15
N PRO A 158 9.08 2.17 4.30
CA PRO A 158 10.27 1.34 4.44
C PRO A 158 11.53 2.22 4.52
N PRO A 159 12.49 1.90 5.42
CA PRO A 159 13.71 2.71 5.58
C PRO A 159 14.48 2.94 4.29
N ASP A 160 14.54 1.93 3.41
CA ASP A 160 15.25 2.05 2.14
C ASP A 160 14.53 2.95 1.15
N THR A 161 13.19 2.91 1.10
CA THR A 161 12.40 3.85 0.32
C THR A 161 12.63 5.28 0.83
N LEU A 162 12.61 5.47 2.15
CA LEU A 162 12.80 6.78 2.76
C LEU A 162 14.17 7.39 2.43
N LYS A 163 15.24 6.58 2.39
CA LYS A 163 16.58 7.03 1.99
C LYS A 163 16.67 7.52 0.53
N MET A 164 15.86 6.93 -0.34
CA MET A 164 15.86 7.23 -1.78
C MET A 164 14.97 8.40 -2.16
N ILE A 165 14.11 8.89 -1.25
CA ILE A 165 13.27 10.06 -1.50
C ILE A 165 14.16 11.31 -1.58
N PRO A 166 14.09 12.09 -2.69
CA PRO A 166 14.99 13.21 -2.92
C PRO A 166 14.72 14.43 -2.01
N TYR A 167 13.53 14.48 -1.42
CA TYR A 167 13.09 15.62 -0.62
C TYR A 167 12.97 15.26 0.86
N ARG A 168 13.55 16.10 1.73
CA ARG A 168 13.38 15.92 3.17
C ARG A 168 12.04 16.49 3.61
N THR A 169 11.36 15.75 4.46
CA THR A 169 10.08 16.14 5.07
C THR A 169 10.05 15.68 6.53
N ILE A 170 9.44 16.50 7.39
CA ILE A 170 9.33 16.22 8.83
C ILE A 170 8.19 15.24 9.15
N ARG A 171 7.31 14.98 8.19
CA ARG A 171 6.15 14.09 8.36
C ARG A 171 6.34 12.70 7.79
N PHE A 172 7.54 12.39 7.29
CA PHE A 172 7.85 11.04 6.82
C PHE A 172 8.78 10.36 7.82
N LYS A 173 8.38 9.17 8.27
CA LYS A 173 9.13 8.36 9.24
C LYS A 173 9.39 6.95 8.70
N PRO A 174 10.44 6.27 9.20
CA PRO A 174 10.60 4.84 8.95
C PRO A 174 9.40 4.06 9.52
N ASN A 175 8.88 3.10 8.78
CA ASN A 175 7.79 2.25 9.25
C ASN A 175 8.16 1.38 10.46
N THR A 176 9.44 1.22 10.73
CA THR A 176 9.97 0.59 11.96
C THR A 176 9.67 1.37 13.24
N CYS A 177 9.35 2.67 13.15
CA CYS A 177 8.96 3.50 14.29
C CYS A 177 7.45 3.40 14.60
N PHE A 178 6.67 2.88 13.66
CA PHE A 178 5.21 2.93 13.71
C PHE A 178 4.61 2.37 15.01
N GLY A 179 5.00 1.17 15.39
CA GLY A 179 4.44 0.52 16.58
C GLY A 179 4.71 1.31 17.86
N GLN A 180 5.92 1.86 18.01
CA GLN A 180 6.31 2.70 19.16
C GLN A 180 5.53 4.01 19.18
N ASP A 181 5.37 4.66 18.02
CA ASP A 181 4.61 5.90 17.90
C ASP A 181 3.13 5.67 18.25
N MET A 182 2.52 4.56 17.83
CA MET A 182 1.15 4.21 18.20
C MET A 182 1.02 3.87 19.69
N ALA A 183 2.00 3.19 20.28
CA ALA A 183 2.02 2.94 21.72
C ALA A 183 2.19 4.26 22.51
N PHE A 184 2.96 5.21 22.00
CA PHE A 184 3.04 6.54 22.56
C PHE A 184 1.70 7.28 22.46
N PHE A 185 1.02 7.21 21.31
CA PHE A 185 -0.30 7.81 21.13
C PHE A 185 -1.32 7.24 22.14
N VAL A 186 -1.37 5.93 22.32
CA VAL A 186 -2.27 5.29 23.31
C VAL A 186 -2.04 5.86 24.71
N ARG A 187 -0.80 6.17 25.09
CA ARG A 187 -0.49 6.73 26.42
C ARG A 187 -0.78 8.22 26.55
N THR A 188 -0.56 9.00 25.52
CA THR A 188 -0.50 10.48 25.61
C THR A 188 -1.60 11.20 24.83
N GLY A 189 -2.29 10.53 23.91
CA GLY A 189 -3.31 11.11 23.02
C GLY A 189 -2.75 11.89 21.84
N ARG A 190 -1.43 11.89 21.63
CA ARG A 190 -0.75 12.55 20.50
C ARG A 190 0.43 11.73 20.03
N LEU A 191 0.83 11.90 18.77
CA LEU A 191 2.05 11.31 18.22
C LEU A 191 3.29 12.12 18.64
N PRO A 192 4.48 11.47 18.71
CA PRO A 192 5.74 12.12 19.09
C PRO A 192 6.29 13.05 18.02
#